data_1b8f928d40edf2461998a26446ec6eb1
#
_entry.id   1b8f928d40edf2461998a26446ec6eb1
#
_cell.length_a   1.000
_cell.length_b   1.000
_cell.length_c   1.000
_cell.angle_alpha   90.00
_cell.angle_beta   90.00
_cell.angle_gamma   90.00
#
_symmetry.space_group_name_H-M   'P 1'
#
loop_
_entity.id
_entity.type
_entity.pdbx_description
1 polymer ?
#
loop_
_entity_poly.entity_id
_entity_poly.type
_entity_poly.pdbx_seq_one_letter_code
_entity_poly.pdbx_strand_id
1 'polypeptide(L)'
;MKNLFIILVLSYHSIAYSAEVSWETLKTLDIDPKTKSPIAKGELKKILGKEITMKGFMMPLDYEAKEVVEFLFMPYIPACMHVPPPPANQLVLVKMKKGTTVQPSMYPIEISGKINLDANKDLESSYKMEGLKIKELKQ
;
A
#
# COMPACT_ATOMS: atom_id res chain seq x y z
N MET A 1 60.11 -0.94 -4.34
CA MET A 1 59.13 -1.27 -3.32
C MET A 1 57.86 -0.56 -3.70
N LYS A 2 56.89 -1.31 -4.29
CA LYS A 2 55.60 -0.77 -4.73
C LYS A 2 54.58 -0.99 -3.62
N ASN A 3 54.16 0.08 -2.94
CA ASN A 3 53.10 0.05 -1.97
C ASN A 3 51.76 -0.11 -2.71
N LEU A 4 51.17 -1.30 -2.64
CA LEU A 4 49.84 -1.59 -3.13
C LEU A 4 48.82 -1.17 -2.05
N PHE A 5 48.22 0.03 -2.22
CA PHE A 5 47.11 0.47 -1.38
C PHE A 5 45.83 -0.25 -1.85
N ILE A 6 45.43 -1.26 -1.10
CA ILE A 6 44.15 -1.93 -1.26
C ILE A 6 43.09 -1.00 -0.66
N ILE A 7 42.35 -0.29 -1.51
CA ILE A 7 41.17 0.48 -1.11
C ILE A 7 40.03 -0.53 -0.92
N LEU A 8 39.75 -0.87 0.33
CA LEU A 8 38.58 -1.66 0.70
C LEU A 8 37.31 -0.79 0.55
N VAL A 9 36.62 -0.91 -0.61
CA VAL A 9 35.33 -0.26 -0.83
C VAL A 9 34.29 -1.02 -0.03
N LEU A 10 33.97 -0.53 1.17
CA LEU A 10 32.83 -0.96 1.96
C LEU A 10 31.54 -0.53 1.23
N SER A 11 30.95 -1.45 0.49
CA SER A 11 29.61 -1.25 -0.09
C SER A 11 28.59 -1.18 1.06
N TYR A 12 28.23 0.02 1.47
CA TYR A 12 27.09 0.24 2.34
C TYR A 12 25.82 -0.11 1.56
N HIS A 13 25.34 -1.34 1.72
CA HIS A 13 24.01 -1.71 1.30
C HIS A 13 23.03 -1.04 2.27
N SER A 14 22.49 0.09 1.88
CA SER A 14 21.37 0.72 2.58
C SER A 14 20.19 -0.24 2.50
N ILE A 15 19.92 -0.96 3.59
CA ILE A 15 18.66 -1.67 3.75
C ILE A 15 17.58 -0.58 3.83
N ALA A 16 16.86 -0.37 2.75
CA ALA A 16 15.71 0.52 2.74
C ALA A 16 14.64 -0.11 3.66
N TYR A 17 14.59 0.37 4.89
CA TYR A 17 13.56 -0.01 5.85
C TYR A 17 12.30 0.78 5.48
N SER A 18 11.31 0.11 4.89
CA SER A 18 10.00 0.72 4.68
C SER A 18 9.26 0.79 6.03
N ALA A 19 8.72 1.95 6.36
CA ALA A 19 7.99 2.14 7.61
C ALA A 19 6.71 1.30 7.62
N GLU A 20 6.49 0.53 8.68
CA GLU A 20 5.21 -0.15 8.89
C GLU A 20 4.15 0.87 9.27
N VAL A 21 3.05 0.91 8.53
CA VAL A 21 1.94 1.85 8.70
C VAL A 21 0.66 1.10 9.02
N SER A 22 -0.09 1.60 10.01
CA SER A 22 -1.38 1.03 10.39
C SER A 22 -2.54 1.71 9.65
N TRP A 23 -3.68 1.03 9.61
CA TRP A 23 -4.94 1.59 9.09
C TRP A 23 -5.42 2.79 9.88
N GLU A 24 -5.08 2.88 11.17
CA GLU A 24 -5.42 4.04 12.00
C GLU A 24 -4.79 5.34 11.47
N THR A 25 -3.59 5.26 10.90
CA THR A 25 -2.95 6.41 10.25
C THR A 25 -3.75 6.87 9.02
N LEU A 26 -4.27 5.93 8.21
CA LEU A 26 -5.05 6.26 7.02
C LEU A 26 -6.42 6.85 7.37
N LYS A 27 -7.04 6.42 8.47
CA LYS A 27 -8.31 6.96 8.97
C LYS A 27 -8.25 8.45 9.32
N THR A 28 -7.06 8.99 9.56
CA THR A 28 -6.86 10.42 9.90
C THR A 28 -7.02 11.36 8.70
N LEU A 29 -7.29 10.85 7.50
CA LEU A 29 -7.57 11.68 6.33
C LEU A 29 -8.84 12.50 6.56
N ASP A 30 -8.68 13.79 6.45
CA ASP A 30 -9.75 14.75 6.58
C ASP A 30 -10.23 15.22 5.20
N ILE A 31 -11.45 15.71 5.11
CA ILE A 31 -12.01 16.25 3.87
C ILE A 31 -12.41 17.71 4.13
N ASP A 32 -11.89 18.62 3.34
CA ASP A 32 -12.29 20.01 3.38
C ASP A 32 -13.79 20.15 3.11
N PRO A 33 -14.57 20.72 4.02
CA PRO A 33 -16.02 20.81 3.86
C PRO A 33 -16.46 21.70 2.69
N LYS A 34 -15.62 22.66 2.28
CA LYS A 34 -15.91 23.62 1.21
C LYS A 34 -15.46 23.10 -0.15
N THR A 35 -14.19 22.67 -0.25
CA THR A 35 -13.58 22.26 -1.52
C THR A 35 -13.74 20.79 -1.82
N LYS A 36 -14.16 19.97 -0.81
CA LYS A 36 -14.23 18.50 -0.89
C LYS A 36 -12.87 17.85 -1.19
N SER A 37 -11.79 18.58 -1.00
CA SER A 37 -10.42 18.10 -1.21
C SER A 37 -9.91 17.34 0.01
N PRO A 38 -9.13 16.26 -0.18
CA PRO A 38 -8.53 15.53 0.92
C PRO A 38 -7.42 16.35 1.59
N ILE A 39 -7.40 16.35 2.92
CA ILE A 39 -6.41 17.04 3.74
C ILE A 39 -5.64 16.00 4.57
N ALA A 40 -4.37 15.76 4.22
CA ALA A 40 -3.49 14.93 5.01
C ALA A 40 -2.73 15.76 6.04
N LYS A 41 -2.76 15.31 7.31
CA LYS A 41 -2.10 15.96 8.47
C LYS A 41 -1.20 14.97 9.20
N GLY A 42 -0.30 15.47 10.04
CA GLY A 42 0.51 14.66 10.96
C GLY A 42 1.29 13.54 10.27
N GLU A 43 1.21 12.34 10.82
CA GLU A 43 1.90 11.15 10.27
C GLU A 43 1.44 10.81 8.86
N LEU A 44 0.16 10.93 8.55
CA LEU A 44 -0.36 10.69 7.21
C LEU A 44 0.38 11.53 6.15
N LYS A 45 0.57 12.82 6.41
CA LYS A 45 1.31 13.70 5.50
C LYS A 45 2.76 13.26 5.29
N LYS A 46 3.40 12.70 6.33
CA LYS A 46 4.79 12.24 6.26
C LYS A 46 4.99 10.99 5.41
N ILE A 47 3.99 10.12 5.35
CA ILE A 47 4.08 8.84 4.61
C ILE A 47 3.69 8.97 3.14
N LEU A 48 2.92 9.99 2.77
CA LEU A 48 2.53 10.21 1.36
C LEU A 48 3.76 10.40 0.47
N GLY A 49 3.75 9.70 -0.66
CA GLY A 49 4.87 9.69 -1.61
C GLY A 49 6.05 8.83 -1.19
N LYS A 50 5.97 8.13 -0.04
CA LYS A 50 7.03 7.25 0.45
C LYS A 50 6.65 5.78 0.31
N GLU A 51 7.67 4.94 0.32
CA GLU A 51 7.52 3.49 0.43
C GLU A 51 7.18 3.11 1.87
N ILE A 52 6.08 2.39 2.02
CA ILE A 52 5.58 1.92 3.31
C ILE A 52 5.25 0.44 3.23
N THR A 53 5.07 -0.20 4.39
CA THR A 53 4.57 -1.57 4.51
C THR A 53 3.28 -1.56 5.33
N MET A 54 2.28 -2.29 4.85
CA MET A 54 0.99 -2.45 5.52
C MET A 54 0.50 -3.89 5.47
N LYS A 55 -0.34 -4.27 6.44
CA LYS A 55 -1.02 -5.56 6.49
C LYS A 55 -2.51 -5.37 6.29
N GLY A 56 -3.14 -6.28 5.55
CA GLY A 56 -4.58 -6.22 5.27
C GLY A 56 -5.00 -7.32 4.30
N PHE A 57 -6.09 -7.09 3.60
CA PHE A 57 -6.69 -8.05 2.67
C PHE A 57 -6.75 -7.45 1.27
N MET A 58 -6.58 -8.31 0.27
CA MET A 58 -6.79 -7.91 -1.12
C MET A 58 -8.19 -8.35 -1.59
N MET A 59 -8.81 -7.48 -2.36
CA MET A 59 -10.02 -7.79 -3.12
C MET A 59 -9.73 -7.50 -4.60
N PRO A 60 -9.60 -8.54 -5.45
CA PRO A 60 -9.36 -8.36 -6.86
C PRO A 60 -10.54 -7.63 -7.51
N LEU A 61 -10.26 -6.81 -8.52
CA LEU A 61 -11.31 -6.14 -9.31
C LEU A 61 -11.95 -7.10 -10.31
N ASP A 62 -11.23 -8.14 -10.69
CA ASP A 62 -11.71 -9.26 -11.50
C ASP A 62 -11.59 -10.56 -10.69
N TYR A 63 -12.73 -11.12 -10.30
CA TYR A 63 -12.78 -12.33 -9.48
C TYR A 63 -12.45 -13.62 -10.24
N GLU A 64 -12.47 -13.59 -11.57
CA GLU A 64 -12.16 -14.74 -12.42
C GLU A 64 -10.68 -14.78 -12.81
N ALA A 65 -9.96 -13.69 -12.58
CA ALA A 65 -8.55 -13.60 -12.93
C ALA A 65 -7.69 -14.49 -12.03
N LYS A 66 -6.82 -15.29 -12.65
CA LYS A 66 -5.83 -16.11 -11.94
C LYS A 66 -4.66 -15.27 -11.42
N GLU A 67 -4.36 -14.18 -12.11
CA GLU A 67 -3.34 -13.21 -11.76
C GLU A 67 -3.87 -11.80 -11.99
N VAL A 68 -3.56 -10.90 -11.08
CA VAL A 68 -4.00 -9.51 -11.14
C VAL A 68 -2.81 -8.55 -11.04
N VAL A 69 -2.95 -7.39 -11.67
CA VAL A 69 -2.01 -6.26 -11.56
C VAL A 69 -2.59 -5.13 -10.73
N GLU A 70 -3.90 -5.17 -10.47
CA GLU A 70 -4.63 -4.12 -9.77
C GLU A 70 -5.72 -4.73 -8.88
N PHE A 71 -5.86 -4.22 -7.66
CA PHE A 71 -6.82 -4.71 -6.67
C PHE A 71 -7.09 -3.64 -5.60
N LEU A 72 -8.20 -3.78 -4.87
CA LEU A 72 -8.44 -3.02 -3.64
C LEU A 72 -7.75 -3.69 -2.45
N PHE A 73 -7.11 -2.89 -1.63
CA PHE A 73 -6.50 -3.31 -0.38
C PHE A 73 -7.22 -2.64 0.79
N MET A 74 -7.57 -3.43 1.80
CA MET A 74 -8.47 -3.02 2.87
C MET A 74 -8.16 -3.70 4.21
N PRO A 75 -8.62 -3.13 5.35
CA PRO A 75 -8.33 -3.67 6.68
C PRO A 75 -9.07 -4.98 6.99
N TYR A 76 -10.20 -5.22 6.37
CA TYR A 76 -11.02 -6.42 6.53
C TYR A 76 -11.87 -6.67 5.27
N ILE A 77 -12.27 -7.93 5.07
CA ILE A 77 -13.21 -8.30 4.00
C ILE A 77 -14.62 -8.25 4.58
N PRO A 78 -15.57 -7.50 3.98
CA PRO A 78 -16.96 -7.52 4.40
C PRO A 78 -17.61 -8.86 4.02
N ALA A 79 -17.48 -9.86 4.90
CA ALA A 79 -17.91 -11.23 4.63
C ALA A 79 -19.41 -11.47 4.81
N CYS A 80 -20.16 -10.52 5.40
CA CYS A 80 -21.59 -10.64 5.70
C CYS A 80 -22.33 -9.35 5.38
N MET A 81 -23.61 -9.44 5.05
CA MET A 81 -24.47 -8.27 4.83
C MET A 81 -24.57 -7.32 6.04
N HIS A 82 -24.18 -7.77 7.22
CA HIS A 82 -24.20 -7.01 8.47
C HIS A 82 -22.89 -6.25 8.74
N VAL A 83 -21.82 -6.52 7.97
CA VAL A 83 -20.55 -5.80 8.07
C VAL A 83 -20.49 -4.79 6.93
N PRO A 84 -20.56 -3.49 7.22
CA PRO A 84 -20.47 -2.49 6.17
C PRO A 84 -19.10 -2.54 5.49
N PRO A 85 -19.01 -2.20 4.20
CA PRO A 85 -17.73 -2.09 3.52
C PRO A 85 -16.85 -1.03 4.19
N PRO A 86 -15.52 -1.16 4.14
CA PRO A 86 -14.62 -0.13 4.64
C PRO A 86 -14.91 1.22 3.98
N PRO A 87 -14.86 2.32 4.73
CA PRO A 87 -15.04 3.64 4.14
C PRO A 87 -13.85 4.02 3.24
N ALA A 88 -14.03 5.00 2.37
CA ALA A 88 -13.05 5.41 1.37
C ALA A 88 -11.64 5.69 1.94
N ASN A 89 -11.55 6.26 3.15
CA ASN A 89 -10.28 6.50 3.84
C ASN A 89 -9.62 5.24 4.44
N GLN A 90 -10.19 4.08 4.19
CA GLN A 90 -9.65 2.76 4.50
C GLN A 90 -9.62 1.86 3.25
N LEU A 91 -9.70 2.43 2.08
CA LEU A 91 -9.55 1.75 0.80
C LEU A 91 -8.33 2.29 0.07
N VAL A 92 -7.46 1.38 -0.37
CA VAL A 92 -6.27 1.68 -1.16
C VAL A 92 -6.38 0.96 -2.48
N LEU A 93 -6.42 1.70 -3.59
CA LEU A 93 -6.27 1.10 -4.91
C LEU A 93 -4.79 0.79 -5.14
N VAL A 94 -4.47 -0.49 -5.19
CA VAL A 94 -3.11 -0.96 -5.45
C VAL A 94 -2.97 -1.29 -6.92
N LYS A 95 -1.94 -0.73 -7.54
CA LYS A 95 -1.46 -1.14 -8.86
C LYS A 95 -0.03 -1.64 -8.71
N MET A 96 0.19 -2.88 -9.10
CA MET A 96 1.52 -3.47 -9.01
C MET A 96 2.47 -2.81 -10.00
N LYS A 97 3.73 -2.71 -9.63
CA LYS A 97 4.79 -2.21 -10.51
C LYS A 97 4.77 -2.96 -11.84
N LYS A 98 5.01 -2.23 -12.94
CA LYS A 98 5.03 -2.79 -14.31
C LYS A 98 5.85 -4.09 -14.38
N GLY A 99 5.25 -5.13 -14.96
CA GLY A 99 5.86 -6.44 -15.11
C GLY A 99 5.71 -7.37 -13.88
N THR A 100 4.95 -6.94 -12.87
CA THR A 100 4.64 -7.77 -11.69
C THR A 100 3.16 -8.10 -11.68
N THR A 101 2.83 -9.38 -11.57
CA THR A 101 1.49 -9.90 -11.32
C THR A 101 1.45 -10.59 -9.97
N VAL A 102 0.28 -10.70 -9.37
CA VAL A 102 0.08 -11.41 -8.10
C VAL A 102 -1.14 -12.30 -8.18
N GLN A 103 -1.10 -13.44 -7.50
CA GLN A 103 -2.27 -14.30 -7.38
C GLN A 103 -3.21 -13.74 -6.31
N PRO A 104 -4.53 -13.72 -6.56
CA PRO A 104 -5.50 -13.38 -5.54
C PRO A 104 -5.36 -14.25 -4.31
N SER A 105 -5.41 -13.67 -3.12
CA SER A 105 -5.33 -14.38 -1.85
C SER A 105 -6.53 -14.10 -0.98
N MET A 106 -7.07 -15.13 -0.34
CA MET A 106 -8.10 -15.04 0.69
C MET A 106 -7.49 -14.84 2.08
N TYR A 107 -6.18 -15.00 2.22
CA TYR A 107 -5.45 -14.77 3.46
C TYR A 107 -5.01 -13.31 3.58
N PRO A 108 -4.74 -12.83 4.81
CA PRO A 108 -4.10 -11.53 5.00
C PRO A 108 -2.78 -11.47 4.23
N ILE A 109 -2.49 -10.31 3.70
CA ILE A 109 -1.23 -10.02 3.02
C ILE A 109 -0.49 -8.89 3.69
N GLU A 110 0.82 -8.91 3.56
CA GLU A 110 1.69 -7.77 3.82
C GLU A 110 2.14 -7.22 2.47
N ILE A 111 1.92 -5.92 2.27
CA ILE A 111 2.30 -5.24 1.03
C ILE A 111 3.27 -4.11 1.32
N SER A 112 4.31 -4.00 0.51
CA SER A 112 5.19 -2.83 0.47
C SER A 112 4.97 -2.07 -0.83
N GLY A 113 4.89 -0.75 -0.75
CA GLY A 113 4.67 0.08 -1.91
C GLY A 113 4.64 1.56 -1.59
N LYS A 114 4.62 2.37 -2.64
CA LYS A 114 4.58 3.82 -2.53
C LYS A 114 3.13 4.30 -2.49
N ILE A 115 2.72 4.88 -1.35
CA ILE A 115 1.36 5.35 -1.13
C ILE A 115 1.18 6.83 -1.46
N ASN A 116 0.05 7.18 -2.08
CA ASN A 116 -0.37 8.56 -2.37
C ASN A 116 -1.88 8.70 -2.18
N LEU A 117 -2.36 9.94 -2.15
CA LEU A 117 -3.79 10.20 -2.25
C LEU A 117 -4.29 9.83 -3.66
N ASP A 118 -5.49 9.29 -3.72
CA ASP A 118 -6.18 9.00 -4.97
C ASP A 118 -7.36 9.95 -5.15
N ALA A 119 -7.50 10.47 -6.35
CA ALA A 119 -8.65 11.27 -6.76
C ALA A 119 -9.65 10.44 -7.59
N ASN A 120 -9.44 9.12 -7.68
CA ASN A 120 -10.33 8.25 -8.45
C ASN A 120 -11.65 8.06 -7.71
N LYS A 121 -12.70 8.71 -8.21
CA LYS A 121 -14.05 8.65 -7.64
C LYS A 121 -14.80 7.36 -8.02
N ASP A 122 -14.32 6.63 -9.02
CA ASP A 122 -15.04 5.46 -9.54
C ASP A 122 -14.98 4.26 -8.59
N LEU A 123 -13.90 4.12 -7.84
CA LEU A 123 -13.69 3.05 -6.86
C LEU A 123 -13.84 3.51 -5.41
N GLU A 124 -14.22 4.77 -5.19
CA GLU A 124 -14.42 5.38 -3.88
C GLU A 124 -13.21 5.24 -2.92
N SER A 125 -12.03 4.89 -3.43
CA SER A 125 -10.81 4.83 -2.64
C SER A 125 -10.20 6.20 -2.42
N SER A 126 -9.71 6.48 -1.21
CA SER A 126 -8.99 7.73 -0.92
C SER A 126 -7.50 7.65 -1.21
N TYR A 127 -6.97 6.46 -1.41
CA TYR A 127 -5.55 6.21 -1.59
C TYR A 127 -5.27 5.34 -2.80
N LYS A 128 -4.09 5.54 -3.38
CA LYS A 128 -3.48 4.66 -4.37
C LYS A 128 -2.09 4.24 -3.93
N MET A 129 -1.68 3.05 -4.30
CA MET A 129 -0.35 2.53 -4.01
C MET A 129 0.25 1.89 -5.26
N GLU A 130 1.49 2.24 -5.57
CA GLU A 130 2.31 1.43 -6.46
C GLU A 130 2.90 0.28 -5.65
N GLY A 131 2.34 -0.92 -5.83
CA GLY A 131 2.78 -2.13 -5.11
C GLY A 131 4.11 -2.65 -5.63
N LEU A 132 5.07 -2.86 -4.73
CA LEU A 132 6.40 -3.34 -5.05
C LEU A 132 6.59 -4.81 -4.69
N LYS A 133 6.07 -5.22 -3.55
CA LYS A 133 6.21 -6.57 -3.01
C LYS A 133 4.98 -6.95 -2.18
N ILE A 134 4.56 -8.20 -2.33
CA ILE A 134 3.50 -8.80 -1.53
C ILE A 134 4.01 -10.10 -0.89
N LYS A 135 3.58 -10.33 0.34
CA LYS A 135 3.78 -11.57 1.08
C LYS A 135 2.46 -11.99 1.70
N GLU A 136 2.03 -13.23 1.42
CA GLU A 136 0.87 -13.82 2.08
C GLU A 136 1.23 -14.20 3.51
N LEU A 137 0.35 -13.85 4.47
CA LEU A 137 0.53 -14.15 5.89
C LEU A 137 -0.27 -15.41 6.22
N LYS A 138 0.30 -16.59 5.89
CA LYS A 138 -0.27 -17.87 6.34
C LYS A 138 -0.01 -18.03 7.83
N GLN A 139 -1.06 -18.41 8.56
CA GLN A 139 -0.93 -18.86 9.94
C GLN A 139 -0.36 -20.27 9.99
#